data_92c1551d59390d897914acf902c73591
#
_entry.id   92c1551d59390d897914acf902c73591
#
_cell.length_a   1.000
_cell.length_b   1.000
_cell.length_c   1.000
_cell.angle_alpha   90.00
_cell.angle_beta   90.00
_cell.angle_gamma   90.00
#
_symmetry.space_group_name_H-M   'P 1'
#
loop_
_entity.id
_entity.type
_entity.pdbx_description
1 polymer ?
#
loop_
_entity_poly.entity_id
_entity_poly.type
_entity_poly.pdbx_seq_one_letter_code
_entity_poly.pdbx_strand_id
1 'polypeptide(L)'
;MLAYILMNSFWKWFRKDKYKGVRFTTKNIAYITMLSSVSVVATIIVSITIPITVLPPIRIAFEGLMIKITGYMFGPIIGIICAAVTDILVMLFVPSYISIYYMFCIIFTGFLAGIAGIFKVKLKDYPWVIFALINFFIIFFAGGGMYIVISGKQSSYSMSGIIVNKYVLASIMGGGGIIGLLSIYSVLFYYLLKKEIYRIKEILPIILLVVVAEYVTTVLIAAYADMTLFDPNAKDYGATAIMRIVQAPFKIIINSIIIYVTWRTVNPLINIDNNNY
;
A
#
# COMPACT_ATOMS: atom_id res chain seq x y z
N MET A 1 6.21 -19.28 25.34
CA MET A 1 7.62 -18.90 25.60
C MET A 1 8.29 -18.32 24.35
N LEU A 2 8.26 -18.97 23.19
CA LEU A 2 8.87 -18.50 21.93
C LEU A 2 8.30 -17.15 21.44
N ALA A 3 6.97 -16.97 21.48
CA ALA A 3 6.31 -15.72 21.13
C ALA A 3 6.73 -14.55 22.04
N TYR A 4 6.93 -14.80 23.33
CA TYR A 4 7.40 -13.79 24.28
C TYR A 4 8.85 -13.39 24.00
N ILE A 5 9.72 -14.35 23.65
CA ILE A 5 11.12 -14.09 23.29
C ILE A 5 11.21 -13.30 22.01
N LEU A 6 10.41 -13.66 20.99
CA LEU A 6 10.33 -12.93 19.73
C LEU A 6 9.80 -11.51 19.93
N MET A 7 8.74 -11.35 20.72
CA MET A 7 8.15 -10.05 21.03
C MET A 7 9.12 -9.17 21.84
N ASN A 8 9.85 -9.76 22.80
CA ASN A 8 10.83 -9.03 23.60
C ASN A 8 12.09 -8.67 22.79
N SER A 9 12.52 -9.55 21.87
CA SER A 9 13.61 -9.29 20.93
C SER A 9 13.20 -8.22 19.92
N PHE A 10 11.97 -8.28 19.39
CA PHE A 10 11.40 -7.26 18.52
C PHE A 10 11.26 -5.92 19.23
N TRP A 11 10.80 -5.92 20.50
CA TRP A 11 10.66 -4.71 21.31
C TRP A 11 12.01 -4.10 21.69
N LYS A 12 13.03 -4.93 22.04
CA LYS A 12 14.41 -4.48 22.28
C LYS A 12 15.02 -3.91 20.99
N TRP A 13 14.81 -4.55 19.85
CA TRP A 13 15.26 -4.07 18.56
C TRP A 13 14.59 -2.73 18.19
N PHE A 14 13.29 -2.59 18.47
CA PHE A 14 12.53 -1.36 18.26
C PHE A 14 13.00 -0.20 19.16
N ARG A 15 13.44 -0.49 20.39
CA ARG A 15 13.83 0.48 21.40
C ARG A 15 15.28 0.94 21.29
N LYS A 16 16.17 0.18 20.70
CA LYS A 16 17.62 0.41 20.69
C LYS A 16 18.06 1.57 19.81
N ASP A 17 17.26 1.94 18.80
CA ASP A 17 17.52 3.10 17.98
C ASP A 17 16.63 4.25 18.43
N LYS A 18 17.25 5.41 18.64
CA LYS A 18 16.56 6.68 18.91
C LYS A 18 15.73 7.10 17.69
N TYR A 19 14.65 6.38 17.39
CA TYR A 19 13.60 6.93 16.55
C TYR A 19 12.99 8.09 17.34
N LYS A 20 13.54 9.27 17.15
CA LYS A 20 12.88 10.51 17.54
C LYS A 20 11.69 10.64 16.57
N GLY A 21 10.51 10.26 17.04
CA GLY A 21 9.28 10.54 16.31
C GLY A 21 9.28 11.98 15.85
N VAL A 22 8.65 12.26 14.71
CA VAL A 22 8.60 13.62 14.17
C VAL A 22 8.06 14.55 15.27
N ARG A 23 8.84 15.56 15.63
CA ARG A 23 8.38 16.56 16.60
C ARG A 23 7.24 17.35 15.98
N PHE A 24 6.18 17.58 16.73
CA PHE A 24 5.07 18.46 16.34
C PHE A 24 5.54 19.93 16.37
N THR A 25 6.37 20.30 15.41
CA THR A 25 6.69 21.70 15.15
C THR A 25 5.58 22.30 14.29
N THR A 26 5.37 23.62 14.40
CA THR A 26 4.38 24.35 13.58
C THR A 26 4.54 24.05 12.10
N LYS A 27 5.80 23.91 11.65
CA LYS A 27 6.13 23.59 10.26
C LYS A 27 5.72 22.19 9.85
N ASN A 28 5.99 21.18 10.69
CA ASN A 28 5.57 19.82 10.42
C ASN A 28 4.04 19.69 10.39
N ILE A 29 3.35 20.42 11.27
CA ILE A 29 1.89 20.51 11.26
C ILE A 29 1.40 21.11 9.93
N ALA A 30 2.04 22.19 9.45
CA ALA A 30 1.69 22.80 8.16
C ALA A 30 1.87 21.82 6.98
N TYR A 31 2.96 21.06 6.94
CA TYR A 31 3.15 20.02 5.90
C TYR A 31 2.12 18.89 5.99
N ILE A 32 1.80 18.44 7.19
CA ILE A 32 0.80 17.39 7.41
C ILE A 32 -0.57 17.87 6.93
N THR A 33 -0.98 19.08 7.30
CA THR A 33 -2.26 19.65 6.87
C THR A 33 -2.30 19.87 5.36
N MET A 34 -1.21 20.35 4.75
CA MET A 34 -1.10 20.49 3.29
C MET A 34 -1.26 19.14 2.59
N LEU A 35 -0.54 18.11 3.02
CA LEU A 35 -0.64 16.77 2.41
C LEU A 35 -2.03 16.14 2.62
N SER A 36 -2.64 16.34 3.80
CA SER A 36 -4.01 15.90 4.07
C SER A 36 -5.02 16.60 3.17
N SER A 37 -4.90 17.91 3.00
CA SER A 37 -5.78 18.68 2.11
C SER A 37 -5.66 18.24 0.65
N VAL A 38 -4.43 18.01 0.18
CA VAL A 38 -4.19 17.46 -1.17
C VAL A 38 -4.79 16.06 -1.29
N SER A 39 -4.70 15.24 -0.23
CA SER A 39 -5.33 13.91 -0.19
C SER A 39 -6.85 14.00 -0.36
N VAL A 40 -7.50 14.88 0.40
CA VAL A 40 -8.95 15.08 0.32
C VAL A 40 -9.37 15.53 -1.08
N VAL A 41 -8.72 16.57 -1.63
CA VAL A 41 -9.02 17.09 -2.97
C VAL A 41 -8.81 16.02 -4.04
N ALA A 42 -7.68 15.32 -4.02
CA ALA A 42 -7.39 14.24 -4.96
C ALA A 42 -8.44 13.12 -4.88
N THR A 43 -8.85 12.74 -3.68
CA THR A 43 -9.91 11.74 -3.46
C THR A 43 -11.26 12.21 -4.01
N ILE A 44 -11.64 13.46 -3.76
CA ILE A 44 -12.89 14.03 -4.28
C ILE A 44 -12.89 14.02 -5.82
N ILE A 45 -11.81 14.49 -6.45
CA ILE A 45 -11.68 14.51 -7.91
C ILE A 45 -11.81 13.08 -8.47
N VAL A 46 -11.07 12.11 -7.91
CA VAL A 46 -11.14 10.71 -8.34
C VAL A 46 -12.54 10.14 -8.13
N SER A 47 -13.21 10.51 -7.04
CA SER A 47 -14.55 10.04 -6.72
C SER A 47 -15.61 10.54 -7.69
N ILE A 48 -15.45 11.77 -8.20
CA ILE A 48 -16.35 12.37 -9.20
C ILE A 48 -16.06 11.78 -10.58
N THR A 49 -14.79 11.57 -10.92
CA THR A 49 -14.39 11.10 -12.26
C THR A 49 -14.57 9.60 -12.46
N ILE A 50 -14.42 8.81 -11.40
CA ILE A 50 -14.52 7.35 -11.45
C ILE A 50 -15.66 6.89 -10.52
N PRO A 51 -16.85 6.58 -11.05
CA PRO A 51 -17.96 6.09 -10.25
C PRO A 51 -17.59 4.77 -9.54
N ILE A 52 -18.00 4.64 -8.29
CA ILE A 52 -17.76 3.43 -7.47
C ILE A 52 -18.31 2.17 -8.13
N THR A 53 -19.46 2.31 -8.80
CA THR A 53 -20.16 1.20 -9.43
C THR A 53 -19.42 0.59 -10.61
N VAL A 54 -18.50 1.34 -11.23
CA VAL A 54 -17.79 0.91 -12.45
C VAL A 54 -16.45 0.25 -12.11
N LEU A 55 -15.63 0.87 -11.24
CA LEU A 55 -14.28 0.38 -10.94
C LEU A 55 -13.88 0.63 -9.46
N PRO A 56 -14.57 0.00 -8.48
CA PRO A 56 -14.28 0.22 -7.05
C PRO A 56 -12.80 0.03 -6.67
N PRO A 57 -12.10 -1.01 -7.18
CA PRO A 57 -10.73 -1.26 -6.77
C PRO A 57 -9.72 -0.21 -7.22
N ILE A 58 -9.96 0.48 -8.35
CA ILE A 58 -9.07 1.54 -8.86
C ILE A 58 -9.19 2.79 -8.00
N ARG A 59 -10.40 3.16 -7.62
CA ARG A 59 -10.67 4.32 -6.76
C ARG A 59 -9.90 4.24 -5.45
N ILE A 60 -9.99 3.13 -4.72
CA ILE A 60 -9.32 2.95 -3.43
C ILE A 60 -7.79 3.06 -3.56
N ALA A 61 -7.22 2.65 -4.69
CA ALA A 61 -5.79 2.75 -4.91
C ALA A 61 -5.29 4.20 -4.94
N PHE A 62 -6.04 5.12 -5.55
CA PHE A 62 -5.69 6.54 -5.63
C PHE A 62 -5.98 7.29 -4.33
N GLU A 63 -7.07 6.97 -3.66
CA GLU A 63 -7.45 7.57 -2.38
C GLU A 63 -6.37 7.42 -1.31
N GLY A 64 -5.70 6.27 -1.26
CA GLY A 64 -4.65 6.00 -0.28
C GLY A 64 -3.26 6.56 -0.58
N LEU A 65 -3.01 7.19 -1.75
CA LEU A 65 -1.67 7.59 -2.16
C LEU A 65 -1.05 8.64 -1.24
N MET A 66 -1.75 9.73 -0.99
CA MET A 66 -1.24 10.82 -0.15
C MET A 66 -1.15 10.42 1.31
N ILE A 67 -2.04 9.55 1.79
CA ILE A 67 -1.99 8.96 3.13
C ILE A 67 -0.74 8.10 3.28
N LYS A 68 -0.40 7.29 2.26
CA LYS A 68 0.84 6.50 2.23
C LYS A 68 2.08 7.40 2.32
N ILE A 69 2.10 8.52 1.59
CA ILE A 69 3.21 9.48 1.62
C ILE A 69 3.33 10.13 3.01
N THR A 70 2.21 10.60 3.57
CA THR A 70 2.20 11.26 4.88
C THR A 70 2.63 10.30 5.99
N GLY A 71 2.10 9.08 6.02
CA GLY A 71 2.52 8.05 6.96
C GLY A 71 4.01 7.70 6.83
N TYR A 72 4.50 7.52 5.61
CA TYR A 72 5.90 7.19 5.32
C TYR A 72 6.88 8.28 5.76
N MET A 73 6.49 9.56 5.67
CA MET A 73 7.34 10.69 6.03
C MET A 73 7.30 11.03 7.52
N PHE A 74 6.12 10.99 8.12
CA PHE A 74 5.89 11.51 9.47
C PHE A 74 5.64 10.41 10.53
N GLY A 75 5.55 9.15 10.10
CA GLY A 75 5.44 8.00 10.99
C GLY A 75 4.01 7.51 11.23
N PRO A 76 3.87 6.37 11.97
CA PRO A 76 2.61 5.63 12.04
C PRO A 76 1.47 6.37 12.74
N ILE A 77 1.76 7.13 13.79
CA ILE A 77 0.73 7.87 14.52
C ILE A 77 0.12 8.97 13.64
N ILE A 78 0.98 9.73 12.96
CA ILE A 78 0.55 10.79 12.05
C ILE A 78 -0.18 10.19 10.84
N GLY A 79 0.32 9.06 10.32
CA GLY A 79 -0.34 8.32 9.25
C GLY A 79 -1.77 7.90 9.59
N ILE A 80 -2.00 7.39 10.81
CA ILE A 80 -3.33 7.04 11.31
C ILE A 80 -4.24 8.27 11.40
N ILE A 81 -3.76 9.35 12.03
CA ILE A 81 -4.55 10.59 12.22
C ILE A 81 -4.91 11.19 10.85
N CYS A 82 -3.92 11.31 9.96
CA CYS A 82 -4.13 11.84 8.63
C CYS A 82 -5.12 10.99 7.81
N ALA A 83 -5.02 9.66 7.91
CA ALA A 83 -5.94 8.74 7.27
C ALA A 83 -7.38 8.92 7.78
N ALA A 84 -7.57 8.97 9.10
CA ALA A 84 -8.88 9.16 9.71
C ALA A 84 -9.50 10.52 9.32
N VAL A 85 -8.73 11.60 9.42
CA VAL A 85 -9.20 12.95 9.04
C VAL A 85 -9.56 13.01 7.56
N THR A 86 -8.71 12.46 6.69
CA THR A 86 -8.97 12.44 5.23
C THR A 86 -10.25 11.67 4.93
N ASP A 87 -10.45 10.51 5.52
CA ASP A 87 -11.62 9.66 5.27
C ASP A 87 -12.92 10.34 5.75
N ILE A 88 -12.91 10.92 6.94
CA ILE A 88 -14.06 11.68 7.48
C ILE A 88 -14.40 12.87 6.58
N LEU A 89 -13.39 13.63 6.15
CA LEU A 89 -13.64 14.78 5.26
C LEU A 89 -14.17 14.35 3.89
N VAL A 90 -13.65 13.26 3.33
CA VAL A 90 -14.16 12.74 2.06
C VAL A 90 -15.61 12.28 2.19
N MET A 91 -15.99 11.63 3.29
CA MET A 91 -17.37 11.23 3.54
C MET A 91 -18.35 12.41 3.59
N LEU A 92 -17.89 13.59 4.03
CA LEU A 92 -18.72 14.81 4.05
C LEU A 92 -18.97 15.41 2.65
N PHE A 93 -18.03 15.27 1.73
CA PHE A 93 -18.11 15.87 0.40
C PHE A 93 -18.60 14.92 -0.69
N VAL A 94 -18.42 13.64 -0.53
CA VAL A 94 -18.77 12.62 -1.52
C VAL A 94 -19.80 11.68 -0.92
N PRO A 95 -21.02 11.62 -1.44
CA PRO A 95 -22.00 10.63 -1.05
C PRO A 95 -21.50 9.25 -1.51
N SER A 96 -20.80 8.56 -0.63
CA SER A 96 -20.26 7.24 -0.85
C SER A 96 -20.82 6.27 0.18
N TYR A 97 -20.70 4.96 -0.07
CA TYR A 97 -21.09 3.97 0.92
C TYR A 97 -20.23 4.12 2.17
N ILE A 98 -20.86 4.47 3.29
CA ILE A 98 -20.19 4.54 4.59
C ILE A 98 -20.00 3.12 5.08
N SER A 99 -18.79 2.62 5.06
CA SER A 99 -18.45 1.31 5.57
C SER A 99 -17.30 1.40 6.57
N ILE A 100 -17.54 0.86 7.75
CA ILE A 100 -16.54 0.77 8.82
C ILE A 100 -15.31 -0.04 8.37
N TYR A 101 -15.50 -1.00 7.48
CA TYR A 101 -14.41 -1.82 6.95
C TYR A 101 -13.48 -1.03 6.02
N TYR A 102 -14.02 -0.13 5.18
CA TYR A 102 -13.21 0.76 4.36
C TYR A 102 -12.47 1.78 5.19
N MET A 103 -13.12 2.37 6.18
CA MET A 103 -12.48 3.28 7.14
C MET A 103 -11.30 2.59 7.83
N PHE A 104 -11.50 1.36 8.31
CA PHE A 104 -10.42 0.57 8.90
C PHE A 104 -9.28 0.31 7.91
N CYS A 105 -9.59 -0.03 6.66
CA CYS A 105 -8.62 -0.25 5.60
C CYS A 105 -7.74 0.98 5.36
N ILE A 106 -8.32 2.17 5.30
CA ILE A 106 -7.63 3.44 5.07
C ILE A 106 -6.74 3.79 6.26
N ILE A 107 -7.25 3.68 7.48
CA ILE A 107 -6.50 3.91 8.72
C ILE A 107 -5.32 2.95 8.82
N PHE A 108 -5.54 1.67 8.54
CA PHE A 108 -4.50 0.65 8.57
C PHE A 108 -3.44 0.87 7.49
N THR A 109 -3.82 1.39 6.32
CA THR A 109 -2.87 1.82 5.28
C THR A 109 -1.95 2.93 5.78
N GLY A 110 -2.49 3.94 6.48
CA GLY A 110 -1.69 5.00 7.10
C GLY A 110 -0.71 4.47 8.15
N PHE A 111 -1.14 3.51 8.96
CA PHE A 111 -0.30 2.83 9.94
C PHE A 111 0.86 2.06 9.28
N LEU A 112 0.56 1.22 8.27
CA LEU A 112 1.58 0.47 7.53
C LEU A 112 2.58 1.39 6.83
N ALA A 113 2.11 2.52 6.30
CA ALA A 113 2.97 3.52 5.68
C ALA A 113 3.99 4.08 6.69
N GLY A 114 3.54 4.36 7.90
CA GLY A 114 4.43 4.81 8.98
C GLY A 114 5.45 3.75 9.40
N ILE A 115 5.05 2.48 9.46
CA ILE A 115 5.97 1.37 9.74
C ILE A 115 7.04 1.25 8.66
N ALA A 116 6.65 1.37 7.37
CA ALA A 116 7.61 1.36 6.28
C ALA A 116 8.61 2.52 6.34
N GLY A 117 8.16 3.71 6.81
CA GLY A 117 9.03 4.84 7.11
C GLY A 117 10.08 4.51 8.19
N ILE A 118 9.68 3.77 9.24
CA ILE A 118 10.61 3.29 10.27
C ILE A 118 11.60 2.26 9.67
N PHE A 119 11.14 1.35 8.83
CA PHE A 119 11.99 0.36 8.17
C PHE A 119 13.03 1.00 7.25
N LYS A 120 12.70 2.11 6.58
CA LYS A 120 13.66 2.90 5.81
C LYS A 120 14.88 3.29 6.65
N VAL A 121 14.66 3.72 7.90
CA VAL A 121 15.73 4.14 8.80
C VAL A 121 16.49 2.94 9.37
N LYS A 122 15.78 1.92 9.84
CA LYS A 122 16.37 0.77 10.53
C LYS A 122 17.03 -0.24 9.61
N LEU A 123 16.48 -0.45 8.41
CA LEU A 123 17.00 -1.43 7.43
C LEU A 123 17.86 -0.78 6.34
N LYS A 124 18.29 0.46 6.54
CA LYS A 124 19.17 1.18 5.59
C LYS A 124 20.43 0.39 5.22
N ASP A 125 20.97 -0.36 6.17
CA ASP A 125 22.19 -1.15 6.00
C ASP A 125 21.93 -2.57 5.49
N TYR A 126 20.66 -3.02 5.50
CA TYR A 126 20.24 -4.35 5.07
C TYR A 126 19.20 -4.33 3.93
N PRO A 127 19.52 -3.73 2.77
CA PRO A 127 18.55 -3.59 1.67
C PRO A 127 18.07 -4.95 1.13
N TRP A 128 18.90 -5.99 1.25
CA TRP A 128 18.54 -7.35 0.84
C TRP A 128 17.36 -7.94 1.62
N VAL A 129 17.18 -7.56 2.90
CA VAL A 129 16.02 -7.99 3.71
C VAL A 129 14.74 -7.40 3.15
N ILE A 130 14.77 -6.11 2.80
CA ILE A 130 13.62 -5.44 2.19
C ILE A 130 13.29 -6.10 0.84
N PHE A 131 14.31 -6.38 0.04
CA PHE A 131 14.16 -7.05 -1.24
C PHE A 131 13.56 -8.46 -1.08
N ALA A 132 14.04 -9.24 -0.11
CA ALA A 132 13.49 -10.57 0.17
C ALA A 132 12.02 -10.51 0.60
N LEU A 133 11.66 -9.53 1.43
CA LEU A 133 10.25 -9.33 1.84
C LEU A 133 9.35 -8.98 0.65
N ILE A 134 9.78 -8.10 -0.25
CA ILE A 134 9.02 -7.77 -1.45
C ILE A 134 8.75 -9.02 -2.29
N ASN A 135 9.79 -9.81 -2.55
CA ASN A 135 9.64 -11.07 -3.29
C ASN A 135 8.70 -12.04 -2.60
N PHE A 136 8.85 -12.20 -1.28
CA PHE A 136 7.99 -13.07 -0.49
C PHE A 136 6.52 -12.68 -0.63
N PHE A 137 6.17 -11.39 -0.48
CA PHE A 137 4.78 -10.95 -0.61
C PHE A 137 4.22 -11.18 -2.02
N ILE A 138 4.96 -10.81 -3.06
CA ILE A 138 4.49 -10.97 -4.44
C ILE A 138 4.30 -12.46 -4.77
N ILE A 139 5.27 -13.31 -4.47
CA ILE A 139 5.19 -14.75 -4.75
C ILE A 139 4.08 -15.41 -3.92
N PHE A 140 3.95 -15.05 -2.64
CA PHE A 140 2.93 -15.61 -1.76
C PHE A 140 1.52 -15.28 -2.24
N PHE A 141 1.24 -14.03 -2.59
CA PHE A 141 -0.10 -13.63 -3.01
C PHE A 141 -0.42 -14.03 -4.46
N ALA A 142 0.50 -13.82 -5.41
CA ALA A 142 0.27 -14.22 -6.79
C ALA A 142 0.27 -15.74 -6.94
N GLY A 143 1.23 -16.44 -6.36
CA GLY A 143 1.31 -17.90 -6.39
C GLY A 143 0.23 -18.58 -5.56
N GLY A 144 -0.06 -18.08 -4.36
CA GLY A 144 -1.14 -18.57 -3.51
C GLY A 144 -2.51 -18.39 -4.15
N GLY A 145 -2.76 -17.21 -4.73
CA GLY A 145 -3.99 -16.94 -5.47
C GLY A 145 -4.14 -17.86 -6.69
N MET A 146 -3.06 -18.02 -7.47
CA MET A 146 -3.05 -18.98 -8.60
C MET A 146 -3.36 -20.40 -8.13
N TYR A 147 -2.75 -20.85 -7.04
CA TYR A 147 -2.99 -22.17 -6.45
C TYR A 147 -4.46 -22.36 -6.04
N ILE A 148 -5.04 -21.36 -5.35
CA ILE A 148 -6.45 -21.40 -4.91
C ILE A 148 -7.40 -21.49 -6.11
N VAL A 149 -7.15 -20.71 -7.18
CA VAL A 149 -7.97 -20.74 -8.40
C VAL A 149 -7.90 -22.10 -9.11
N ILE A 150 -6.70 -22.68 -9.25
CA ILE A 150 -6.52 -23.98 -9.93
C ILE A 150 -7.14 -25.10 -9.11
N SER A 151 -6.97 -25.10 -7.79
CA SER A 151 -7.47 -26.15 -6.89
C SER A 151 -8.97 -26.01 -6.62
N GLY A 152 -9.57 -24.86 -6.95
CA GLY A 152 -11.01 -24.61 -6.80
C GLY A 152 -11.86 -25.52 -7.66
N LYS A 153 -13.04 -25.89 -7.15
CA LYS A 153 -14.03 -26.72 -7.86
C LYS A 153 -14.74 -25.96 -8.99
N GLN A 154 -14.71 -24.64 -8.99
CA GLN A 154 -15.35 -23.80 -10.00
C GLN A 154 -14.56 -23.87 -11.31
N SER A 155 -15.23 -24.07 -12.44
CA SER A 155 -14.59 -24.09 -13.76
C SER A 155 -14.42 -22.69 -14.35
N SER A 156 -15.18 -21.70 -13.86
CA SER A 156 -15.17 -20.31 -14.33
C SER A 156 -15.50 -19.35 -13.20
N TYR A 157 -14.99 -18.14 -13.31
CA TYR A 157 -15.22 -17.04 -12.38
C TYR A 157 -15.83 -15.85 -13.11
N SER A 158 -16.82 -15.20 -12.52
CA SER A 158 -17.39 -13.96 -13.06
C SER A 158 -16.57 -12.77 -12.58
N MET A 159 -15.99 -12.02 -13.50
CA MET A 159 -15.22 -10.79 -13.22
C MET A 159 -15.90 -9.61 -13.89
N SER A 160 -16.56 -8.75 -13.12
CA SER A 160 -17.26 -7.56 -13.67
C SER A 160 -18.19 -7.88 -14.85
N GLY A 161 -18.92 -8.98 -14.77
CA GLY A 161 -19.84 -9.43 -15.82
C GLY A 161 -19.20 -10.28 -16.94
N ILE A 162 -17.89 -10.48 -16.95
CA ILE A 162 -17.18 -11.34 -17.90
C ILE A 162 -16.89 -12.69 -17.23
N ILE A 163 -17.30 -13.78 -17.88
CA ILE A 163 -17.01 -15.13 -17.41
C ILE A 163 -15.62 -15.54 -17.91
N VAL A 164 -14.69 -15.76 -16.98
CA VAL A 164 -13.31 -16.14 -17.27
C VAL A 164 -13.05 -17.57 -16.82
N ASN A 165 -12.43 -18.38 -17.70
CA ASN A 165 -12.01 -19.73 -17.36
C ASN A 165 -10.92 -19.70 -16.27
N LYS A 166 -10.97 -20.67 -15.32
CA LYS A 166 -10.03 -20.75 -14.21
C LYS A 166 -8.54 -20.79 -14.63
N TYR A 167 -8.21 -21.47 -15.73
CA TYR A 167 -6.84 -21.54 -16.21
C TYR A 167 -6.35 -20.21 -16.79
N VAL A 168 -7.22 -19.49 -17.49
CA VAL A 168 -6.92 -18.15 -18.01
C VAL A 168 -6.71 -17.19 -16.83
N LEU A 169 -7.57 -17.26 -15.83
CA LEU A 169 -7.46 -16.42 -14.63
C LEU A 169 -6.17 -16.70 -13.85
N ALA A 170 -5.83 -17.98 -13.65
CA ALA A 170 -4.58 -18.37 -13.00
C ALA A 170 -3.35 -17.88 -13.80
N SER A 171 -3.40 -17.96 -15.14
CA SER A 171 -2.30 -17.44 -15.99
C SER A 171 -2.16 -15.93 -15.89
N ILE A 172 -3.25 -15.19 -15.79
CA ILE A 172 -3.22 -13.72 -15.58
C ILE A 172 -2.60 -13.38 -14.22
N MET A 173 -2.94 -14.11 -13.16
CA MET A 173 -2.40 -13.88 -11.82
C MET A 173 -0.91 -14.20 -11.76
N GLY A 174 -0.49 -15.36 -12.27
CA GLY A 174 0.92 -15.75 -12.34
C GLY A 174 1.73 -14.81 -13.22
N GLY A 175 1.24 -14.53 -14.43
CA GLY A 175 1.86 -13.60 -15.37
C GLY A 175 1.97 -12.17 -14.81
N GLY A 176 0.91 -11.69 -14.14
CA GLY A 176 0.92 -10.39 -13.45
C GLY A 176 1.97 -10.33 -12.35
N GLY A 177 2.09 -11.39 -11.53
CA GLY A 177 3.13 -11.49 -10.51
C GLY A 177 4.54 -11.44 -11.11
N ILE A 178 4.78 -12.19 -12.21
CA ILE A 178 6.06 -12.18 -12.94
C ILE A 178 6.35 -10.79 -13.51
N ILE A 179 5.38 -10.14 -14.14
CA ILE A 179 5.54 -8.78 -14.69
C ILE A 179 5.86 -7.79 -13.58
N GLY A 180 5.19 -7.88 -12.43
CA GLY A 180 5.47 -7.06 -11.24
C GLY A 180 6.92 -7.23 -10.75
N LEU A 181 7.39 -8.47 -10.62
CA LEU A 181 8.77 -8.76 -10.23
C LEU A 181 9.78 -8.26 -11.27
N LEU A 182 9.55 -8.52 -12.55
CA LEU A 182 10.43 -8.07 -13.63
C LEU A 182 10.54 -6.55 -13.69
N SER A 183 9.44 -5.83 -13.44
CA SER A 183 9.44 -4.37 -13.38
C SER A 183 10.31 -3.86 -12.23
N ILE A 184 10.20 -4.46 -11.05
CA ILE A 184 11.03 -4.11 -9.88
C ILE A 184 12.50 -4.42 -10.17
N TYR A 185 12.81 -5.59 -10.73
CA TYR A 185 14.17 -5.98 -11.06
C TYR A 185 14.79 -5.08 -12.14
N SER A 186 14.01 -4.66 -13.14
CA SER A 186 14.48 -3.73 -14.16
C SER A 186 14.89 -2.38 -13.56
N VAL A 187 14.10 -1.84 -12.64
CA VAL A 187 14.44 -0.59 -11.94
C VAL A 187 15.69 -0.76 -11.10
N LEU A 188 15.80 -1.85 -10.33
CA LEU A 188 16.97 -2.12 -9.50
C LEU A 188 18.23 -2.31 -10.35
N PHE A 189 18.13 -3.08 -11.45
CA PHE A 189 19.21 -3.31 -12.38
C PHE A 189 19.70 -2.02 -13.03
N TYR A 190 18.77 -1.15 -13.45
CA TYR A 190 19.12 0.17 -14.00
C TYR A 190 19.97 1.00 -13.03
N TYR A 191 19.60 1.05 -11.73
CA TYR A 191 20.37 1.79 -10.74
C TYR A 191 21.68 1.11 -10.36
N LEU A 192 21.76 -0.23 -10.43
CA LEU A 192 23.00 -0.99 -10.26
C LEU A 192 23.99 -0.67 -11.38
N LEU A 193 23.55 -0.64 -12.64
CA LEU A 193 24.39 -0.26 -13.79
C LEU A 193 24.93 1.17 -13.66
N LYS A 194 24.11 2.10 -13.15
CA LYS A 194 24.53 3.48 -12.88
C LYS A 194 25.40 3.63 -11.64
N LYS A 195 25.66 2.54 -10.89
CA LYS A 195 26.37 2.55 -9.60
C LYS A 195 25.74 3.47 -8.55
N GLU A 196 24.45 3.77 -8.66
CA GLU A 196 23.71 4.64 -7.76
C GLU A 196 23.03 3.82 -6.64
N ILE A 197 23.84 3.08 -5.87
CA ILE A 197 23.35 2.18 -4.79
C ILE A 197 22.53 2.92 -3.75
N TYR A 198 22.80 4.21 -3.51
CA TYR A 198 22.04 5.02 -2.57
C TYR A 198 20.56 5.13 -2.96
N ARG A 199 20.26 5.21 -4.25
CA ARG A 199 18.87 5.27 -4.75
C ARG A 199 18.12 3.96 -4.54
N ILE A 200 18.82 2.82 -4.63
CA ILE A 200 18.23 1.52 -4.35
C ILE A 200 17.77 1.48 -2.88
N LYS A 201 18.57 1.99 -1.95
CA LYS A 201 18.24 2.06 -0.53
C LYS A 201 17.04 2.99 -0.23
N GLU A 202 16.77 3.95 -1.10
CA GLU A 202 15.63 4.86 -0.99
C GLU A 202 14.35 4.29 -1.60
N ILE A 203 14.45 3.61 -2.76
CA ILE A 203 13.31 3.08 -3.51
C ILE A 203 12.75 1.81 -2.88
N LEU A 204 13.61 0.90 -2.42
CA LEU A 204 13.18 -0.40 -1.87
C LEU A 204 12.15 -0.28 -0.73
N PRO A 205 12.31 0.59 0.28
CA PRO A 205 11.30 0.74 1.33
C PRO A 205 9.96 1.28 0.81
N ILE A 206 9.98 2.10 -0.25
CA ILE A 206 8.76 2.61 -0.89
C ILE A 206 8.05 1.49 -1.64
N ILE A 207 8.78 0.67 -2.39
CA ILE A 207 8.20 -0.50 -3.07
C ILE A 207 7.62 -1.47 -2.03
N LEU A 208 8.34 -1.74 -0.93
CA LEU A 208 7.83 -2.59 0.15
C LEU A 208 6.54 -2.04 0.74
N LEU A 209 6.49 -0.73 1.02
CA LEU A 209 5.27 -0.07 1.49
C LEU A 209 4.10 -0.35 0.55
N VAL A 210 4.29 -0.10 -0.76
CA VAL A 210 3.23 -0.27 -1.74
C VAL A 210 2.80 -1.72 -1.85
N VAL A 211 3.74 -2.65 -1.91
CA VAL A 211 3.47 -4.09 -1.98
C VAL A 211 2.68 -4.57 -0.77
N VAL A 212 3.12 -4.22 0.44
CA VAL A 212 2.44 -4.61 1.68
C VAL A 212 1.06 -3.95 1.77
N ALA A 213 0.95 -2.67 1.46
CA ALA A 213 -0.33 -1.98 1.46
C ALA A 213 -1.31 -2.60 0.45
N GLU A 214 -0.88 -2.88 -0.80
CA GLU A 214 -1.78 -3.49 -1.80
C GLU A 214 -2.23 -4.90 -1.37
N TYR A 215 -1.32 -5.75 -0.94
CA TYR A 215 -1.71 -7.12 -0.60
C TYR A 215 -2.44 -7.23 0.73
N VAL A 216 -2.00 -6.54 1.78
CA VAL A 216 -2.61 -6.66 3.10
C VAL A 216 -3.88 -5.82 3.21
N THR A 217 -3.85 -4.53 2.82
CA THR A 217 -5.02 -3.67 2.99
C THR A 217 -6.02 -3.83 1.85
N THR A 218 -5.54 -3.85 0.60
CA THR A 218 -6.43 -3.84 -0.56
C THR A 218 -6.95 -5.25 -0.89
N VAL A 219 -6.08 -6.27 -0.90
CA VAL A 219 -6.51 -7.64 -1.24
C VAL A 219 -7.23 -8.30 -0.07
N LEU A 220 -6.71 -8.23 1.16
CA LEU A 220 -7.33 -8.94 2.28
C LEU A 220 -8.49 -8.15 2.91
N ILE A 221 -8.24 -6.90 3.34
CA ILE A 221 -9.23 -6.17 4.13
C ILE A 221 -10.32 -5.57 3.24
N ALA A 222 -9.93 -4.87 2.16
CA ALA A 222 -10.91 -4.21 1.32
C ALA A 222 -11.72 -5.19 0.45
N ALA A 223 -11.20 -6.40 0.15
CA ALA A 223 -12.01 -7.44 -0.49
C ALA A 223 -13.16 -7.91 0.42
N TYR A 224 -12.93 -7.95 1.73
CA TYR A 224 -13.99 -8.25 2.69
C TYR A 224 -15.03 -7.12 2.76
N ALA A 225 -14.59 -5.87 2.68
CA ALA A 225 -15.50 -4.73 2.61
C ALA A 225 -16.36 -4.75 1.35
N ASP A 226 -15.78 -5.09 0.19
CA ASP A 226 -16.54 -5.24 -1.07
C ASP A 226 -17.62 -6.31 -0.96
N MET A 227 -17.26 -7.48 -0.42
CA MET A 227 -18.21 -8.57 -0.24
C MET A 227 -19.40 -8.15 0.62
N THR A 228 -19.17 -7.40 1.68
CA THR A 228 -20.23 -6.99 2.60
C THR A 228 -21.13 -5.89 2.04
N LEU A 229 -20.62 -5.06 1.12
CA LEU A 229 -21.34 -3.89 0.60
C LEU A 229 -22.04 -4.15 -0.73
N PHE A 230 -21.36 -4.83 -1.66
CA PHE A 230 -21.86 -4.93 -3.04
C PHE A 230 -22.65 -6.20 -3.31
N ASP A 231 -22.40 -7.26 -2.54
CA ASP A 231 -23.15 -8.50 -2.69
C ASP A 231 -23.30 -9.24 -1.35
N PRO A 232 -24.26 -8.81 -0.50
CA PRO A 232 -24.52 -9.48 0.77
C PRO A 232 -24.93 -10.95 0.62
N ASN A 233 -25.40 -11.34 -0.58
CA ASN A 233 -25.80 -12.70 -0.90
C ASN A 233 -24.70 -13.52 -1.58
N ALA A 234 -23.74 -12.87 -2.25
CA ALA A 234 -22.55 -13.53 -2.81
C ALA A 234 -21.51 -13.70 -1.71
N LYS A 235 -21.58 -14.80 -0.99
CA LYS A 235 -20.66 -15.18 0.09
C LYS A 235 -19.26 -15.59 -0.43
N ASP A 236 -18.81 -15.09 -1.56
CA ASP A 236 -17.54 -15.49 -2.15
C ASP A 236 -16.46 -14.40 -2.00
N TYR A 237 -15.93 -14.31 -0.77
CA TYR A 237 -14.73 -13.51 -0.48
C TYR A 237 -13.58 -13.85 -1.43
N GLY A 238 -13.47 -15.14 -1.83
CA GLY A 238 -12.41 -15.58 -2.73
C GLY A 238 -12.45 -14.87 -4.08
N ALA A 239 -13.64 -14.72 -4.68
CA ALA A 239 -13.79 -14.06 -5.98
C ALA A 239 -13.35 -12.58 -5.92
N THR A 240 -13.77 -11.85 -4.89
CA THR A 240 -13.39 -10.44 -4.73
C THR A 240 -11.90 -10.26 -4.45
N ALA A 241 -11.30 -11.12 -3.63
CA ALA A 241 -9.87 -11.13 -3.36
C ALA A 241 -9.05 -11.46 -4.63
N ILE A 242 -9.48 -12.43 -5.42
CA ILE A 242 -8.85 -12.81 -6.69
C ILE A 242 -8.84 -11.63 -7.66
N MET A 243 -9.97 -10.92 -7.82
CA MET A 243 -10.03 -9.73 -8.68
C MET A 243 -9.00 -8.67 -8.27
N ARG A 244 -8.81 -8.46 -6.97
CA ARG A 244 -7.84 -7.49 -6.45
C ARG A 244 -6.40 -7.95 -6.65
N ILE A 245 -6.11 -9.25 -6.53
CA ILE A 245 -4.78 -9.82 -6.83
C ILE A 245 -4.40 -9.60 -8.30
N VAL A 246 -5.35 -9.78 -9.22
CA VAL A 246 -5.13 -9.54 -10.67
C VAL A 246 -4.71 -8.09 -10.94
N GLN A 247 -5.30 -7.13 -10.22
CA GLN A 247 -5.02 -5.71 -10.40
C GLN A 247 -3.77 -5.24 -9.63
N ALA A 248 -3.34 -5.97 -8.60
CA ALA A 248 -2.27 -5.56 -7.69
C ALA A 248 -0.95 -5.23 -8.40
N PRO A 249 -0.42 -6.02 -9.35
CA PRO A 249 0.85 -5.72 -10.02
C PRO A 249 0.85 -4.35 -10.71
N PHE A 250 -0.23 -4.01 -11.40
CA PHE A 250 -0.38 -2.73 -12.08
C PHE A 250 -0.42 -1.56 -11.08
N LYS A 251 -1.19 -1.70 -10.01
CA LYS A 251 -1.27 -0.71 -8.93
C LYS A 251 0.06 -0.52 -8.21
N ILE A 252 0.80 -1.62 -7.96
CA ILE A 252 2.10 -1.56 -7.31
C ILE A 252 3.08 -0.71 -8.13
N ILE A 253 3.12 -0.91 -9.45
CA ILE A 253 4.01 -0.14 -10.33
C ILE A 253 3.66 1.34 -10.30
N ILE A 254 2.39 1.70 -10.55
CA ILE A 254 1.94 3.09 -10.61
C ILE A 254 2.13 3.78 -9.26
N ASN A 255 1.67 3.17 -8.18
CA ASN A 255 1.75 3.76 -6.84
C ASN A 255 3.21 3.94 -6.39
N SER A 256 4.11 3.00 -6.72
CA SER A 256 5.52 3.12 -6.39
C SER A 256 6.17 4.30 -7.10
N ILE A 257 5.85 4.52 -8.37
CA ILE A 257 6.36 5.66 -9.14
C ILE A 257 5.86 6.98 -8.54
N ILE A 258 4.55 7.11 -8.31
CA ILE A 258 3.95 8.35 -7.80
C ILE A 258 4.50 8.66 -6.40
N ILE A 259 4.53 7.67 -5.50
CA ILE A 259 5.03 7.87 -4.14
C ILE A 259 6.52 8.23 -4.15
N TYR A 260 7.34 7.59 -4.99
CA TYR A 260 8.76 7.89 -5.09
C TYR A 260 9.01 9.31 -5.61
N VAL A 261 8.32 9.73 -6.67
CA VAL A 261 8.46 11.08 -7.23
C VAL A 261 8.03 12.13 -6.21
N THR A 262 6.87 11.95 -5.59
CA THR A 262 6.37 12.89 -4.58
C THR A 262 7.28 12.94 -3.35
N TRP A 263 7.72 11.79 -2.86
CA TRP A 263 8.66 11.72 -1.74
C TRP A 263 9.98 12.44 -2.07
N ARG A 264 10.53 12.21 -3.26
CA ARG A 264 11.78 12.84 -3.69
C ARG A 264 11.66 14.37 -3.79
N THR A 265 10.49 14.89 -4.15
CA THR A 265 10.23 16.33 -4.23
C THR A 265 10.03 16.95 -2.85
N VAL A 266 9.30 16.28 -1.96
CA VAL A 266 8.91 16.83 -0.66
C VAL A 266 9.98 16.61 0.42
N ASN A 267 10.70 15.49 0.38
CA ASN A 267 11.69 15.14 1.41
C ASN A 267 12.82 16.18 1.60
N PRO A 268 13.39 16.80 0.56
CA PRO A 268 14.38 17.86 0.73
C PRO A 268 13.82 19.08 1.47
N LEU A 269 12.57 19.46 1.18
CA LEU A 269 11.91 20.63 1.79
C LEU A 269 11.74 20.47 3.31
N ILE A 270 11.51 19.23 3.76
CA ILE A 270 11.35 18.92 5.19
C ILE A 270 12.71 18.80 5.89
N ASN A 271 13.72 18.22 5.24
CA ASN A 271 15.02 17.94 5.86
C ASN A 271 15.97 19.15 5.93
N ILE A 272 15.81 20.16 5.06
CA ILE A 272 16.63 21.38 5.09
C ILE A 272 16.55 22.06 6.48
N ASP A 273 15.42 21.92 7.16
CA ASP A 273 15.20 22.58 8.44
C ASP A 273 15.59 21.76 9.68
N ASN A 274 15.73 20.45 9.55
CA ASN A 274 16.17 19.61 10.67
C ASN A 274 17.68 19.71 10.93
N ASN A 275 18.45 20.26 9.98
CA ASN A 275 19.90 20.47 10.10
C ASN A 275 20.27 21.87 10.64
N ASN A 276 19.29 22.76 10.78
CA ASN A 276 19.53 24.15 11.23
C ASN A 276 19.21 24.38 12.71
N TYR A 277 19.00 23.31 13.51
CA TYR A 277 18.80 23.40 14.98
C TYR A 277 19.57 22.33 15.73
#